data_91c9a0d45c83cdbd4f6ab4ef24baa6cc
#
_entry.id   91c9a0d45c83cdbd4f6ab4ef24baa6cc
#
_cell.length_a   1.000
_cell.length_b   1.000
_cell.length_c   1.000
_cell.angle_alpha   90.00
_cell.angle_beta   90.00
_cell.angle_gamma   90.00
#
_symmetry.space_group_name_H-M   'P 1'
#
loop_
_entity.id
_entity.type
_entity.pdbx_description
1 polymer ?
#
loop_
_entity_poly.entity_id
_entity_poly.type
_entity_poly.pdbx_seq_one_letter_code
_entity_poly.pdbx_strand_id
1 'polypeptide(L)'
;MFITTNRSVLAATTYVSGADIDIDMSGVDQGSLQLVYTSTIPANKTFTDTDVSVADNNVTIAAHGYTTGLKVSIAIAGGGTLPAGLTATNYWIIRVSATKIQFAANLADALAGTAVVMTDAGSHHVTTITVAALATCVAKLQATNDGVNFFDLTGLTKTITVAGNEIFPLVDKFYKALRINLAIAAGSVTLSATLFGKQYK
;
A
#
# COMPACT_ATOMS: atom_id res chain seq x y z
N MET A 1 -15.56 -3.87 39.08
CA MET A 1 -16.31 -2.93 38.21
C MET A 1 -15.68 -3.00 36.82
N PHE A 2 -16.48 -2.96 35.74
CA PHE A 2 -15.93 -2.93 34.39
C PHE A 2 -16.07 -1.52 33.80
N ILE A 3 -15.03 -1.08 33.13
CA ILE A 3 -15.08 0.11 32.28
C ILE A 3 -14.97 -0.34 30.84
N THR A 4 -15.91 0.06 29.99
CA THR A 4 -15.83 -0.21 28.55
C THR A 4 -15.05 0.90 27.85
N THR A 5 -14.18 0.49 26.92
CA THR A 5 -13.39 1.39 26.09
C THR A 5 -13.76 1.17 24.62
N ASN A 6 -14.01 2.25 23.91
CA ASN A 6 -14.15 2.26 22.44
C ASN A 6 -13.32 3.43 21.93
N ARG A 7 -12.21 3.14 21.25
CA ARG A 7 -11.33 4.19 20.75
C ARG A 7 -10.74 3.83 19.40
N SER A 8 -10.60 4.82 18.53
CA SER A 8 -9.77 4.70 17.33
C SER A 8 -8.30 4.61 17.76
N VAL A 9 -7.63 3.55 17.36
CA VAL A 9 -6.19 3.34 17.60
C VAL A 9 -5.36 3.58 16.35
N LEU A 10 -6.02 3.62 15.19
CA LEU A 10 -5.43 3.99 13.91
C LEU A 10 -6.46 4.78 13.11
N ALA A 11 -6.17 6.04 12.82
CA ALA A 11 -6.94 6.83 11.84
C ALA A 11 -6.75 6.24 10.43
N ALA A 12 -7.70 6.47 9.52
CA ALA A 12 -7.61 5.99 8.15
C ALA A 12 -6.31 6.47 7.48
N THR A 13 -5.39 5.56 7.25
CA THR A 13 -4.05 5.82 6.70
C THR A 13 -3.81 4.91 5.51
N THR A 14 -3.25 5.47 4.43
CA THR A 14 -2.93 4.71 3.21
C THR A 14 -1.48 4.25 3.23
N TYR A 15 -1.28 2.96 3.01
CA TYR A 15 0.01 2.28 2.94
C TYR A 15 0.25 1.76 1.52
N VAL A 16 1.47 1.91 1.02
CA VAL A 16 1.95 1.41 -0.29
C VAL A 16 3.05 0.36 -0.15
N SER A 17 3.58 0.21 1.07
CA SER A 17 4.60 -0.77 1.43
C SER A 17 4.27 -1.38 2.78
N GLY A 18 5.00 -2.43 3.17
CA GLY A 18 4.87 -3.03 4.49
C GLY A 18 5.13 -2.01 5.61
N ALA A 19 4.41 -2.17 6.72
CA ALA A 19 4.50 -1.31 7.89
C ALA A 19 4.24 -2.10 9.16
N ASP A 20 4.89 -1.70 10.24
CA ASP A 20 4.55 -2.08 11.61
C ASP A 20 3.78 -0.93 12.27
N ILE A 21 2.57 -1.22 12.74
CA ILE A 21 1.63 -0.23 13.28
C ILE A 21 1.36 -0.60 14.73
N ASP A 22 1.91 0.15 15.65
CA ASP A 22 1.73 -0.09 17.08
C ASP A 22 0.31 0.22 17.53
N ILE A 23 -0.26 -0.66 18.35
CA ILE A 23 -1.58 -0.54 18.95
C ILE A 23 -1.41 -0.26 20.45
N ASP A 24 -1.84 0.90 20.88
CA ASP A 24 -1.88 1.23 22.30
C ASP A 24 -2.99 0.43 22.99
N MET A 25 -2.60 -0.48 23.87
CA MET A 25 -3.47 -1.34 24.67
C MET A 25 -3.75 -0.80 26.08
N SER A 26 -3.32 0.41 26.39
CA SER A 26 -3.50 0.98 27.74
C SER A 26 -4.99 1.00 28.13
N GLY A 27 -5.30 0.49 29.31
CA GLY A 27 -6.66 0.46 29.83
C GLY A 27 -7.57 -0.59 29.18
N VAL A 28 -7.02 -1.62 28.54
CA VAL A 28 -7.80 -2.74 27.97
C VAL A 28 -7.21 -4.06 28.43
N ASP A 29 -7.99 -4.82 29.19
CA ASP A 29 -7.61 -6.16 29.64
C ASP A 29 -8.17 -7.25 28.72
N GLN A 30 -9.36 -7.02 28.18
CA GLN A 30 -10.01 -7.91 27.22
C GLN A 30 -10.78 -7.11 26.18
N GLY A 31 -10.85 -7.60 24.93
CA GLY A 31 -11.61 -6.89 23.91
C GLY A 31 -11.54 -7.51 22.52
N SER A 32 -11.71 -6.63 21.54
CA SER A 32 -11.53 -6.94 20.14
C SER A 32 -10.93 -5.74 19.40
N LEU A 33 -10.14 -6.01 18.39
CA LEU A 33 -9.64 -5.02 17.44
C LEU A 33 -10.44 -5.16 16.15
N GLN A 34 -11.22 -4.14 15.81
CA GLN A 34 -11.85 -4.05 14.49
C GLN A 34 -10.89 -3.37 13.53
N LEU A 35 -10.63 -4.04 12.42
CA LEU A 35 -9.86 -3.53 11.30
C LEU A 35 -10.80 -3.24 10.15
N VAL A 36 -10.81 -2.01 9.65
CA VAL A 36 -11.53 -1.62 8.43
C VAL A 36 -10.49 -1.28 7.36
N TYR A 37 -10.68 -1.84 6.18
CA TYR A 37 -9.72 -1.66 5.10
C TYR A 37 -10.44 -1.42 3.77
N THR A 38 -9.85 -0.53 2.97
CA THR A 38 -10.23 -0.30 1.59
C THR A 38 -9.01 -0.47 0.70
N SER A 39 -9.20 -1.13 -0.44
CA SER A 39 -8.19 -1.20 -1.49
C SER A 39 -8.66 -0.33 -2.64
N THR A 40 -7.91 0.70 -2.97
CA THR A 40 -8.19 1.55 -4.12
C THR A 40 -7.19 1.21 -5.21
N ILE A 41 -7.69 0.64 -6.30
CA ILE A 41 -6.90 0.40 -7.51
C ILE A 41 -7.25 1.53 -8.48
N PRO A 42 -6.30 2.45 -8.78
CA PRO A 42 -6.54 3.47 -9.79
C PRO A 42 -6.82 2.84 -11.17
N ALA A 43 -7.56 3.53 -12.01
CA ALA A 43 -7.86 3.06 -13.35
C ALA A 43 -6.58 2.95 -14.20
N ASN A 44 -6.58 2.00 -15.12
CA ASN A 44 -5.56 1.94 -16.17
C ASN A 44 -5.54 3.24 -16.96
N LYS A 45 -4.37 3.65 -17.40
CA LYS A 45 -4.15 4.87 -18.18
C LYS A 45 -3.34 4.56 -19.42
N THR A 46 -3.35 5.49 -20.34
CA THR A 46 -2.53 5.42 -21.55
C THR A 46 -1.72 6.71 -21.69
N PHE A 47 -0.62 6.62 -22.41
CA PHE A 47 0.16 7.76 -22.85
C PHE A 47 0.73 7.51 -24.26
N THR A 48 1.19 8.55 -24.91
CA THR A 48 1.79 8.53 -26.25
C THR A 48 3.21 9.07 -26.18
N ASP A 49 3.97 8.99 -27.27
CA ASP A 49 5.30 9.61 -27.38
C ASP A 49 5.30 11.11 -27.10
N THR A 50 4.21 11.82 -27.46
CA THR A 50 4.05 13.25 -27.20
C THR A 50 3.85 13.60 -25.72
N ASP A 51 3.50 12.64 -24.89
CA ASP A 51 3.33 12.83 -23.44
C ASP A 51 4.66 12.66 -22.67
N VAL A 52 5.73 12.21 -23.35
CA VAL A 52 7.03 11.92 -22.74
C VAL A 52 7.92 13.15 -22.76
N SER A 53 8.39 13.58 -21.60
CA SER A 53 9.43 14.59 -21.45
C SER A 53 10.76 13.92 -21.11
N VAL A 54 11.64 13.82 -22.09
CA VAL A 54 13.00 13.29 -21.89
C VAL A 54 13.82 14.20 -20.98
N ALA A 55 13.68 15.52 -21.16
CA ALA A 55 14.42 16.50 -20.37
C ALA A 55 14.10 16.43 -18.88
N ASP A 56 12.83 16.21 -18.53
CA ASP A 56 12.37 16.07 -17.13
C ASP A 56 12.30 14.62 -16.68
N ASN A 57 12.57 13.67 -17.59
CA ASN A 57 12.46 12.23 -17.34
C ASN A 57 11.08 11.80 -16.78
N ASN A 58 10.00 12.34 -17.34
CA ASN A 58 8.64 12.05 -16.87
C ASN A 58 7.63 11.84 -18.01
N VAL A 59 6.47 11.30 -17.65
CA VAL A 59 5.33 11.12 -18.55
C VAL A 59 4.15 11.93 -18.01
N THR A 60 3.50 12.71 -18.88
CA THR A 60 2.31 13.50 -18.56
C THR A 60 1.05 12.65 -18.75
N ILE A 61 0.25 12.49 -17.70
CA ILE A 61 -1.01 11.73 -17.73
C ILE A 61 -2.04 12.50 -16.91
N ALA A 62 -3.04 13.06 -17.56
CA ALA A 62 -4.08 13.83 -16.89
C ALA A 62 -4.84 12.99 -15.84
N ALA A 63 -4.98 13.52 -14.64
CA ALA A 63 -5.76 12.93 -13.53
C ALA A 63 -5.46 11.44 -13.34
N HIS A 64 -4.17 11.05 -13.31
CA HIS A 64 -3.80 9.64 -13.26
C HIS A 64 -4.20 8.96 -11.94
N GLY A 65 -4.25 9.68 -10.82
CA GLY A 65 -4.61 9.12 -9.51
C GLY A 65 -3.59 8.14 -8.92
N TYR A 66 -2.41 7.98 -9.56
CA TYR A 66 -1.36 7.08 -9.09
C TYR A 66 -0.61 7.65 -7.90
N THR A 67 -0.17 6.77 -7.01
CA THR A 67 0.69 7.10 -5.87
C THR A 67 2.09 6.53 -6.08
N THR A 68 3.09 7.13 -5.44
CA THR A 68 4.45 6.56 -5.42
C THR A 68 4.41 5.16 -4.80
N GLY A 69 5.14 4.21 -5.43
CA GLY A 69 5.17 2.80 -5.01
C GLY A 69 4.09 1.93 -5.65
N LEU A 70 3.17 2.49 -6.45
CA LEU A 70 2.18 1.70 -7.17
C LEU A 70 2.86 0.86 -8.26
N LYS A 71 2.63 -0.46 -8.24
CA LYS A 71 3.13 -1.36 -9.27
C LYS A 71 2.23 -1.33 -10.50
N VAL A 72 2.85 -1.22 -11.66
CA VAL A 72 2.19 -1.20 -12.97
C VAL A 72 2.93 -2.08 -13.96
N SER A 73 2.26 -2.53 -14.99
CA SER A 73 2.88 -3.05 -16.20
C SER A 73 2.65 -2.09 -17.36
N ILE A 74 3.58 -2.00 -18.29
CA ILE A 74 3.43 -1.21 -19.51
C ILE A 74 3.50 -2.12 -20.75
N ALA A 75 2.66 -1.80 -21.73
CA ALA A 75 2.60 -2.50 -23.01
C ALA A 75 2.24 -1.52 -24.12
N ILE A 76 2.85 -1.70 -25.28
CA ILE A 76 2.52 -0.93 -26.49
C ILE A 76 1.29 -1.56 -27.18
N ALA A 77 0.38 -0.71 -27.62
CA ALA A 77 -0.69 -1.07 -28.52
C ALA A 77 -0.45 -0.43 -29.90
N GLY A 78 -0.60 -1.22 -31.00
CA GLY A 78 -0.53 -0.70 -32.34
C GLY A 78 0.85 -0.58 -32.98
N GLY A 79 1.90 -1.17 -32.36
CA GLY A 79 3.28 -1.15 -32.87
C GLY A 79 4.06 0.09 -32.44
N GLY A 80 5.35 0.13 -32.83
CA GLY A 80 6.27 1.19 -32.41
C GLY A 80 7.27 0.73 -31.34
N THR A 81 7.98 1.66 -30.73
CA THR A 81 8.98 1.42 -29.67
C THR A 81 8.65 2.23 -28.42
N LEU A 82 8.82 1.63 -27.26
CA LEU A 82 8.79 2.38 -25.98
C LEU A 82 9.93 3.40 -25.92
N PRO A 83 9.81 4.44 -25.08
CA PRO A 83 10.93 5.30 -24.74
C PRO A 83 12.17 4.49 -24.39
N ALA A 84 13.33 4.84 -24.93
CA ALA A 84 14.57 4.11 -24.61
C ALA A 84 14.84 4.19 -23.11
N GLY A 85 15.17 3.07 -22.51
CA GLY A 85 15.25 2.85 -21.07
C GLY A 85 14.04 2.09 -20.49
N LEU A 86 12.91 2.07 -21.21
CA LEU A 86 11.75 1.29 -20.83
C LEU A 86 11.60 0.02 -21.70
N THR A 87 11.06 -1.02 -21.13
CA THR A 87 10.69 -2.29 -21.80
C THR A 87 9.27 -2.67 -21.41
N ALA A 88 8.62 -3.54 -22.19
CA ALA A 88 7.28 -4.04 -21.86
C ALA A 88 7.32 -4.99 -20.65
N THR A 89 7.40 -4.44 -19.44
CA THR A 89 7.54 -5.18 -18.17
C THR A 89 6.85 -4.44 -17.03
N ASN A 90 7.14 -4.85 -15.80
CA ASN A 90 6.62 -4.22 -14.58
C ASN A 90 7.53 -3.08 -14.12
N TYR A 91 6.91 -2.01 -13.65
CA TYR A 91 7.55 -0.84 -13.05
C TYR A 91 6.82 -0.43 -11.78
N TRP A 92 7.43 0.47 -11.01
CA TRP A 92 6.80 1.16 -9.88
C TRP A 92 6.73 2.64 -10.18
N ILE A 93 5.60 3.24 -9.86
CA ILE A 93 5.37 4.67 -10.11
C ILE A 93 6.10 5.53 -9.08
N ILE A 94 6.74 6.60 -9.56
CA ILE A 94 7.12 7.76 -8.78
C ILE A 94 6.14 8.87 -9.17
N ARG A 95 5.31 9.32 -8.24
CA ARG A 95 4.39 10.42 -8.47
C ARG A 95 5.14 11.76 -8.37
N VAL A 96 5.28 12.46 -9.47
CA VAL A 96 5.90 13.80 -9.53
C VAL A 96 4.86 14.88 -9.22
N SER A 97 3.65 14.77 -9.80
CA SER A 97 2.53 15.68 -9.56
C SER A 97 1.19 14.99 -9.76
N ALA A 98 0.09 15.72 -9.79
CA ALA A 98 -1.23 15.18 -10.13
C ALA A 98 -1.33 14.71 -11.59
N THR A 99 -0.43 15.19 -12.46
CA THR A 99 -0.45 14.93 -13.91
C THR A 99 0.87 14.37 -14.46
N LYS A 100 1.89 14.19 -13.62
CA LYS A 100 3.22 13.72 -14.05
C LYS A 100 3.67 12.53 -13.20
N ILE A 101 4.21 11.51 -13.87
CA ILE A 101 4.80 10.33 -13.25
C ILE A 101 6.19 10.04 -13.81
N GLN A 102 6.97 9.27 -13.07
CA GLN A 102 8.18 8.60 -13.53
C GLN A 102 8.06 7.11 -13.22
N PHE A 103 8.88 6.30 -13.88
CA PHE A 103 8.95 4.85 -13.66
C PHE A 103 10.22 4.49 -12.89
N ALA A 104 10.12 3.58 -11.95
CA ALA A 104 11.23 3.00 -11.21
C ALA A 104 11.31 1.49 -11.44
N ALA A 105 12.51 0.92 -11.41
CA ALA A 105 12.73 -0.51 -11.67
C ALA A 105 12.19 -1.43 -10.56
N ASN A 106 12.12 -0.92 -9.33
CA ASN A 106 11.61 -1.64 -8.16
C ASN A 106 10.99 -0.68 -7.14
N LEU A 107 10.36 -1.24 -6.10
CA LEU A 107 9.70 -0.46 -5.06
C LEU A 107 10.67 0.42 -4.27
N ALA A 108 11.88 -0.08 -3.95
CA ALA A 108 12.86 0.68 -3.18
C ALA A 108 13.31 1.92 -3.94
N ASP A 109 13.58 1.79 -5.25
CA ASP A 109 13.91 2.91 -6.14
C ASP A 109 12.75 3.92 -6.21
N ALA A 110 11.51 3.45 -6.32
CA ALA A 110 10.34 4.33 -6.34
C ALA A 110 10.22 5.15 -5.06
N LEU A 111 10.42 4.54 -3.90
CA LEU A 111 10.36 5.23 -2.60
C LEU A 111 11.55 6.18 -2.40
N ALA A 112 12.71 5.87 -2.99
CA ALA A 112 13.89 6.71 -2.98
C ALA A 112 13.85 7.85 -4.04
N GLY A 113 12.86 7.83 -4.95
CA GLY A 113 12.77 8.79 -6.06
C GLY A 113 13.76 8.52 -7.20
N THR A 114 14.32 7.30 -7.29
CA THR A 114 15.26 6.90 -8.33
C THR A 114 14.51 6.38 -9.55
N ALA A 115 14.43 7.19 -10.59
CA ALA A 115 13.72 6.85 -11.81
C ALA A 115 14.60 6.12 -12.83
N VAL A 116 13.95 5.27 -13.64
CA VAL A 116 14.55 4.76 -14.89
C VAL A 116 14.72 5.93 -15.84
N VAL A 117 15.91 6.10 -16.38
CA VAL A 117 16.22 7.21 -17.28
C VAL A 117 15.69 6.91 -18.68
N MET A 118 14.88 7.80 -19.22
CA MET A 118 14.43 7.77 -20.60
C MET A 118 15.33 8.66 -21.45
N THR A 119 15.91 8.11 -22.53
CA THR A 119 16.85 8.85 -23.39
C THR A 119 16.22 9.29 -24.72
N ASP A 120 15.04 8.81 -25.03
CA ASP A 120 14.17 9.29 -26.12
C ASP A 120 12.69 9.12 -25.74
N ALA A 121 11.79 9.64 -26.56
CA ALA A 121 10.34 9.51 -26.36
C ALA A 121 9.76 8.21 -26.96
N GLY A 122 10.57 7.43 -27.67
CA GLY A 122 10.08 6.30 -28.46
C GLY A 122 9.31 6.75 -29.72
N SER A 123 8.67 5.79 -30.35
CA SER A 123 7.77 6.04 -31.49
C SER A 123 6.53 5.15 -31.34
N HIS A 124 5.60 5.52 -30.47
CA HIS A 124 4.45 4.69 -30.16
C HIS A 124 3.15 5.52 -30.17
N HIS A 125 2.12 4.94 -30.76
CA HIS A 125 0.81 5.58 -30.80
C HIS A 125 0.11 5.56 -29.45
N VAL A 126 0.19 4.44 -28.74
CA VAL A 126 -0.42 4.27 -27.41
C VAL A 126 0.39 3.28 -26.58
N THR A 127 0.82 3.68 -25.42
CA THR A 127 1.30 2.78 -24.36
C THR A 127 0.23 2.67 -23.28
N THR A 128 -0.18 1.46 -22.97
CA THR A 128 -1.11 1.18 -21.90
C THR A 128 -0.36 0.92 -20.61
N ILE A 129 -0.73 1.65 -19.56
CA ILE A 129 -0.34 1.39 -18.18
C ILE A 129 -1.46 0.58 -17.53
N THR A 130 -1.17 -0.67 -17.20
CA THR A 130 -2.07 -1.53 -16.45
C THR A 130 -1.65 -1.54 -14.99
N VAL A 131 -2.54 -1.09 -14.13
CA VAL A 131 -2.31 -1.12 -12.68
C VAL A 131 -2.39 -2.56 -12.21
N ALA A 132 -1.34 -3.03 -11.54
CA ALA A 132 -1.38 -4.34 -10.92
C ALA A 132 -2.51 -4.38 -9.88
N ALA A 133 -3.35 -5.39 -9.96
CA ALA A 133 -4.29 -5.68 -8.88
C ALA A 133 -3.50 -5.81 -7.57
N LEU A 134 -4.13 -5.47 -6.45
CA LEU A 134 -3.53 -5.70 -5.13
C LEU A 134 -3.26 -7.20 -4.99
N ALA A 135 -2.03 -7.63 -5.28
CA ALA A 135 -1.70 -9.04 -5.41
C ALA A 135 -1.88 -9.76 -4.06
N THR A 136 -1.36 -9.18 -2.99
CA THR A 136 -1.60 -9.58 -1.60
C THR A 136 -1.21 -8.45 -0.68
N CYS A 137 -2.13 -8.06 0.18
CA CYS A 137 -1.82 -7.34 1.41
C CYS A 137 -2.18 -8.28 2.56
N VAL A 138 -1.22 -8.58 3.41
CA VAL A 138 -1.45 -9.42 4.60
C VAL A 138 -1.30 -8.55 5.84
N ALA A 139 -2.36 -8.46 6.62
CA ALA A 139 -2.34 -7.84 7.94
C ALA A 139 -2.28 -8.95 9.00
N LYS A 140 -1.23 -8.97 9.81
CA LYS A 140 -1.06 -9.89 10.94
C LYS A 140 -1.12 -9.11 12.24
N LEU A 141 -1.85 -9.62 13.21
CA LEU A 141 -1.75 -9.11 14.57
C LEU A 141 -0.58 -9.79 15.28
N GLN A 142 0.31 -9.00 15.81
CA GLN A 142 1.48 -9.45 16.56
C GLN A 142 1.43 -8.93 17.99
N ALA A 143 2.05 -9.65 18.90
CA ALA A 143 2.13 -9.30 20.31
C ALA A 143 3.56 -9.38 20.83
N THR A 144 3.80 -8.68 21.94
CA THR A 144 5.05 -8.77 22.69
C THR A 144 4.81 -8.70 24.19
N ASN A 145 5.64 -9.42 24.97
CA ASN A 145 5.68 -9.34 26.42
C ASN A 145 6.87 -8.54 26.95
N ASP A 146 7.92 -8.39 26.16
CA ASP A 146 9.12 -7.63 26.53
C ASP A 146 9.11 -6.19 25.95
N GLY A 147 8.29 -5.94 24.93
CA GLY A 147 8.19 -4.67 24.21
C GLY A 147 9.19 -4.53 23.06
N VAL A 148 9.95 -5.57 22.76
CA VAL A 148 10.98 -5.59 21.72
C VAL A 148 10.73 -6.68 20.70
N ASN A 149 10.52 -7.92 21.16
CA ASN A 149 10.33 -9.08 20.30
C ASN A 149 8.84 -9.33 20.07
N PHE A 150 8.39 -9.16 18.83
CA PHE A 150 7.01 -9.40 18.43
C PHE A 150 6.87 -10.77 17.78
N PHE A 151 5.78 -11.46 18.09
CA PHE A 151 5.42 -12.76 17.51
C PHE A 151 4.01 -12.73 16.93
N ASP A 152 3.79 -13.48 15.86
CA ASP A 152 2.48 -13.60 15.21
C ASP A 152 1.48 -14.28 16.13
N LEU A 153 0.30 -13.70 16.28
CA LEU A 153 -0.81 -14.33 16.99
C LEU A 153 -1.53 -15.30 16.05
N THR A 154 -1.52 -16.59 16.41
CA THR A 154 -2.14 -17.64 15.59
C THR A 154 -3.62 -17.36 15.37
N GLY A 155 -4.05 -17.47 14.10
CA GLY A 155 -5.43 -17.24 13.69
C GLY A 155 -5.82 -15.76 13.54
N LEU A 156 -4.93 -14.81 13.85
CA LEU A 156 -5.19 -13.37 13.74
C LEU A 156 -4.43 -12.77 12.55
N THR A 157 -4.69 -13.35 11.37
CA THR A 157 -4.11 -12.90 10.09
C THR A 157 -5.23 -12.71 9.09
N LYS A 158 -5.18 -11.60 8.35
CA LYS A 158 -6.11 -11.29 7.27
C LYS A 158 -5.37 -11.02 5.97
N THR A 159 -5.72 -11.76 4.91
CA THR A 159 -5.34 -11.42 3.54
C THR A 159 -6.38 -10.47 2.97
N ILE A 160 -5.93 -9.28 2.56
CA ILE A 160 -6.77 -8.19 2.03
C ILE A 160 -6.60 -8.18 0.53
N THR A 161 -7.69 -8.46 -0.19
CA THR A 161 -7.74 -8.40 -1.66
C THR A 161 -8.81 -7.43 -2.17
N VAL A 162 -9.77 -7.11 -1.31
CA VAL A 162 -10.90 -6.20 -1.57
C VAL A 162 -11.20 -5.38 -0.32
N ALA A 163 -12.02 -4.35 -0.44
CA ALA A 163 -12.50 -3.61 0.72
C ALA A 163 -13.31 -4.49 1.68
N GLY A 164 -13.21 -4.25 2.97
CA GLY A 164 -13.92 -5.01 3.99
C GLY A 164 -13.57 -4.62 5.41
N ASN A 165 -13.96 -5.47 6.33
CA ASN A 165 -13.60 -5.36 7.74
C ASN A 165 -13.27 -6.73 8.32
N GLU A 166 -12.54 -6.73 9.42
CA GLU A 166 -12.20 -7.90 10.20
C GLU A 166 -12.26 -7.55 11.69
N ILE A 167 -12.65 -8.52 12.51
CA ILE A 167 -12.61 -8.39 13.97
C ILE A 167 -11.66 -9.44 14.52
N PHE A 168 -10.60 -8.98 15.14
CA PHE A 168 -9.66 -9.83 15.86
C PHE A 168 -10.04 -9.90 17.33
N PRO A 169 -10.50 -11.04 17.84
CA PRO A 169 -10.82 -11.22 19.26
C PRO A 169 -9.51 -11.21 20.09
N LEU A 170 -9.54 -10.45 21.18
CA LEU A 170 -8.45 -10.33 22.14
C LEU A 170 -8.86 -10.90 23.50
N VAL A 171 -9.49 -12.06 23.49
CA VAL A 171 -9.94 -12.75 24.71
C VAL A 171 -8.74 -13.46 25.34
N ASP A 172 -8.59 -13.30 26.66
CA ASP A 172 -7.51 -13.90 27.46
C ASP A 172 -6.09 -13.60 26.94
N LYS A 173 -5.92 -12.42 26.36
CA LYS A 173 -4.67 -11.95 25.75
C LYS A 173 -4.03 -10.86 26.62
N PHE A 174 -3.11 -11.22 27.47
CA PHE A 174 -2.38 -10.32 28.37
C PHE A 174 -0.99 -10.04 27.80
N TYR A 175 -0.92 -9.14 26.82
CA TYR A 175 0.34 -8.74 26.20
C TYR A 175 0.72 -7.32 26.62
N LYS A 176 2.02 -7.04 26.70
CA LYS A 176 2.52 -5.69 26.99
C LYS A 176 2.16 -4.71 25.88
N ALA A 177 2.29 -5.14 24.63
CA ALA A 177 1.90 -4.35 23.48
C ALA A 177 1.45 -5.24 22.32
N LEU A 178 0.65 -4.66 21.43
CA LEU A 178 0.23 -5.25 20.15
C LEU A 178 0.68 -4.37 18.99
N ARG A 179 0.85 -4.96 17.82
CA ARG A 179 0.99 -4.22 16.56
C ARG A 179 0.32 -4.94 15.41
N ILE A 180 -0.07 -4.20 14.39
CA ILE A 180 -0.44 -4.75 13.09
C ILE A 180 0.82 -4.74 12.23
N ASN A 181 1.32 -5.92 11.86
CA ASN A 181 2.35 -6.07 10.85
C ASN A 181 1.66 -6.17 9.49
N LEU A 182 1.93 -5.22 8.61
CA LEU A 182 1.33 -5.10 7.29
C LEU A 182 2.37 -5.44 6.23
N ALA A 183 2.11 -6.48 5.43
CA ALA A 183 2.93 -6.84 4.29
C ALA A 183 2.15 -6.57 2.99
N ILE A 184 2.65 -5.66 2.14
CA ILE A 184 2.03 -5.28 0.88
C ILE A 184 2.97 -5.68 -0.26
N ALA A 185 2.52 -6.59 -1.13
CA ALA A 185 3.30 -7.03 -2.29
C ALA A 185 3.11 -6.09 -3.49
N ALA A 186 1.94 -5.47 -3.64
CA ALA A 186 1.64 -4.52 -4.70
C ALA A 186 0.37 -3.71 -4.38
N GLY A 187 0.25 -2.50 -4.94
CA GLY A 187 -0.89 -1.63 -4.79
C GLY A 187 -0.86 -0.79 -3.51
N SER A 188 -2.02 -0.32 -3.08
CA SER A 188 -2.19 0.43 -1.83
C SER A 188 -3.38 -0.07 -1.04
N VAL A 189 -3.30 0.01 0.27
CA VAL A 189 -4.40 -0.26 1.18
C VAL A 189 -4.57 0.91 2.13
N THR A 190 -5.81 1.36 2.30
CA THR A 190 -6.15 2.30 3.37
C THR A 190 -6.72 1.50 4.54
N LEU A 191 -6.12 1.67 5.69
CA LEU A 191 -6.40 0.92 6.91
C LEU A 191 -6.80 1.86 8.03
N SER A 192 -7.83 1.50 8.79
CA SER A 192 -8.15 2.10 10.08
C SER A 192 -8.43 1.01 11.11
N ALA A 193 -8.20 1.30 12.37
CA ALA A 193 -8.43 0.33 13.44
C ALA A 193 -9.11 0.98 14.65
N THR A 194 -10.08 0.25 15.23
CA THR A 194 -10.80 0.63 16.43
C THR A 194 -10.69 -0.48 17.46
N LEU A 195 -10.29 -0.13 18.66
CA LEU A 195 -10.17 -1.02 19.80
C LEU A 195 -11.44 -0.93 20.66
N PHE A 196 -12.10 -2.05 20.85
CA PHE A 196 -13.21 -2.22 21.78
C PHE A 196 -12.73 -3.07 22.95
N GLY A 197 -12.89 -2.60 24.17
CA GLY A 197 -12.36 -3.34 25.28
C GLY A 197 -13.06 -3.11 26.60
N LYS A 198 -12.68 -3.92 27.57
CA LYS A 198 -13.06 -3.83 28.97
C LYS A 198 -11.83 -3.79 29.84
N GLN A 199 -11.84 -2.94 30.83
CA GLN A 199 -10.83 -2.88 31.88
C GLN A 199 -11.43 -3.39 33.18
N TYR A 200 -10.72 -4.26 33.85
CA TYR A 200 -11.04 -4.68 35.22
C TYR A 200 -10.47 -3.64 36.21
N LYS A 201 -11.33 -3.14 37.09
CA LYS A 201 -10.93 -2.31 38.24
C LYS A 201 -11.22 -3.03 39.53
#